data_dfd3934ba52ac845adb7fcad7d75c988
#
_entry.id   dfd3934ba52ac845adb7fcad7d75c988
#
_cell.length_a   1.000
_cell.length_b   1.000
_cell.length_c   1.000
_cell.angle_alpha   90.00
_cell.angle_beta   90.00
_cell.angle_gamma   90.00
#
_symmetry.space_group_name_H-M   'P 1'
#
loop_
_entity.id
_entity.type
_entity.pdbx_description
1 polymer ?
#
loop_
_entity_poly.entity_id
_entity_poly.type
_entity_poly.pdbx_seq_one_letter_code
_entity_poly.pdbx_strand_id
1 'polypeptide(L)'
;SDDGAVVSCGLTRDYGHLPASMVGPTFNLASTESLKRLIDSNETDLVIPMSIDWAKMPWANDLLSSSAKVFSPTGGSMLIERDRDFARELCNKYNVPFPKAYVARNRLHALEIIDRHPKAFVIKNPLCSPQSPVHTIICQTPGDTSAWLECVDYAEGVFLQEYLGPREAGHIAFVVGGEVHSLVTNQEYKRAQAGNMGIVAGAPMGGLVEADPDDKYGLAAAMLHPLKPWFKETGFTGPIQATGIYHNDCWHAIEYNIRLGITATPMILRMLEKPASTLMQI
;
A
#
# COMPACT_ATOMS: atom_id res chain seq x y z
N SER A 1 -19.68 2.80 -16.44
CA SER A 1 -19.59 1.48 -15.81
C SER A 1 -20.83 0.65 -16.14
N ASP A 2 -20.72 -0.67 -16.03
CA ASP A 2 -21.81 -1.59 -16.39
C ASP A 2 -23.03 -1.47 -15.43
N ASP A 3 -22.84 -0.87 -14.26
CA ASP A 3 -23.90 -0.58 -13.29
C ASP A 3 -24.42 0.86 -13.36
N GLY A 4 -24.15 1.60 -14.44
CA GLY A 4 -24.65 2.92 -14.72
C GLY A 4 -23.92 4.06 -13.98
N ALA A 5 -22.85 3.77 -13.23
CA ALA A 5 -22.10 4.80 -12.52
C ALA A 5 -21.36 5.75 -13.49
N VAL A 6 -21.41 7.02 -13.21
CA VAL A 6 -20.59 8.05 -13.86
C VAL A 6 -19.27 8.15 -13.12
N VAL A 7 -18.16 7.97 -13.83
CA VAL A 7 -16.82 7.93 -13.24
C VAL A 7 -16.03 9.16 -13.66
N SER A 8 -15.40 9.82 -12.70
CA SER A 8 -14.47 10.92 -12.92
C SER A 8 -13.15 10.68 -12.20
N CYS A 9 -12.08 11.32 -12.65
CA CYS A 9 -10.75 11.20 -12.09
C CYS A 9 -10.32 12.50 -11.40
N GLY A 10 -9.98 12.41 -10.11
CA GLY A 10 -9.38 13.50 -9.36
C GLY A 10 -7.85 13.38 -9.30
N LEU A 11 -7.13 14.38 -9.78
CA LEU A 11 -5.66 14.43 -9.73
C LEU A 11 -5.20 15.30 -8.57
N THR A 12 -4.44 14.73 -7.64
CA THR A 12 -3.86 15.45 -6.49
C THR A 12 -2.55 16.18 -6.82
N ARG A 13 -2.02 15.98 -8.02
CA ARG A 13 -0.82 16.63 -8.55
C ARG A 13 -1.09 17.11 -9.97
N ASP A 14 -0.39 18.16 -10.37
CA ASP A 14 -0.34 18.55 -11.77
C ASP A 14 0.63 17.63 -12.51
N TYR A 15 0.08 16.77 -13.34
CA TYR A 15 0.86 15.87 -14.19
C TYR A 15 1.10 16.43 -15.61
N GLY A 16 0.71 17.67 -15.85
CA GLY A 16 0.87 18.33 -17.15
C GLY A 16 0.07 17.63 -18.26
N HIS A 17 0.75 16.85 -19.07
CA HIS A 17 0.16 16.22 -20.27
C HIS A 17 -0.38 14.81 -20.06
N LEU A 18 -0.63 14.38 -18.83
CA LEU A 18 -1.15 13.02 -18.62
C LEU A 18 -2.54 12.88 -19.24
N PRO A 19 -2.76 11.79 -19.98
CA PRO A 19 -3.99 11.53 -20.69
C PRO A 19 -5.12 11.02 -19.79
N ALA A 20 -5.17 11.42 -18.53
CA ALA A 20 -6.25 11.04 -17.62
C ALA A 20 -7.62 11.47 -18.15
N SER A 21 -7.67 12.60 -18.87
CA SER A 21 -8.86 13.06 -19.58
C SER A 21 -9.34 12.12 -20.70
N MET A 22 -8.50 11.20 -21.16
CA MET A 22 -8.89 10.20 -22.16
C MET A 22 -9.83 9.12 -21.59
N VAL A 23 -9.87 8.95 -20.28
CA VAL A 23 -10.70 7.93 -19.62
C VAL A 23 -11.98 8.50 -18.99
N GLY A 24 -12.13 9.83 -18.98
CA GLY A 24 -13.32 10.51 -18.44
C GLY A 24 -13.05 11.93 -17.97
N PRO A 25 -14.06 12.59 -17.39
CA PRO A 25 -13.90 13.90 -16.77
C PRO A 25 -12.79 13.88 -15.72
N THR A 26 -11.90 14.86 -15.79
CA THR A 26 -10.72 14.96 -14.92
C THR A 26 -10.73 16.29 -14.19
N PHE A 27 -10.50 16.22 -12.88
CA PHE A 27 -10.46 17.40 -12.00
C PHE A 27 -9.09 17.53 -11.37
N ASN A 28 -8.55 18.74 -11.33
CA ASN A 28 -7.36 19.04 -10.56
C ASN A 28 -7.76 19.31 -9.10
N LEU A 29 -7.41 18.41 -8.20
CA LEU A 29 -7.69 18.49 -6.77
C LEU A 29 -6.54 19.14 -5.98
N ALA A 30 -5.53 19.68 -6.66
CA ALA A 30 -4.49 20.46 -5.98
C ALA A 30 -5.07 21.75 -5.35
N SER A 31 -6.23 22.24 -5.84
CA SER A 31 -6.97 23.33 -5.20
C SER A 31 -8.13 22.78 -4.37
N THR A 32 -8.21 23.21 -3.12
CA THR A 32 -9.30 22.87 -2.19
C THR A 32 -10.69 23.24 -2.74
N GLU A 33 -10.77 24.32 -3.51
CA GLU A 33 -12.01 24.85 -4.05
C GLU A 33 -12.67 23.93 -5.08
N SER A 34 -11.87 23.24 -5.91
CA SER A 34 -12.39 22.32 -6.93
C SER A 34 -13.06 21.08 -6.31
N LEU A 35 -12.44 20.50 -5.28
CA LEU A 35 -13.04 19.36 -4.57
C LEU A 35 -14.27 19.79 -3.76
N LYS A 36 -14.20 20.94 -3.09
CA LYS A 36 -15.33 21.45 -2.31
C LYS A 36 -16.55 21.65 -3.18
N ARG A 37 -16.42 22.21 -4.36
CA ARG A 37 -17.53 22.32 -5.33
C ARG A 37 -18.12 20.95 -5.71
N LEU A 38 -17.24 19.97 -5.95
CA LEU A 38 -17.67 18.62 -6.32
C LEU A 38 -18.45 17.94 -5.20
N ILE A 39 -18.04 18.14 -3.94
CA ILE A 39 -18.71 17.60 -2.75
C ILE A 39 -20.01 18.38 -2.45
N ASP A 40 -19.96 19.71 -2.49
CA ASP A 40 -21.08 20.58 -2.16
C ASP A 40 -22.22 20.48 -3.20
N SER A 41 -21.92 20.06 -4.43
CA SER A 41 -22.94 19.79 -5.47
C SER A 41 -23.78 18.54 -5.20
N ASN A 42 -23.39 17.70 -4.22
CA ASN A 42 -23.96 16.37 -3.97
C ASN A 42 -23.97 15.46 -5.20
N GLU A 43 -23.05 15.70 -6.16
CA GLU A 43 -22.93 14.91 -7.38
C GLU A 43 -21.96 13.72 -7.22
N THR A 44 -21.33 13.60 -6.04
CA THR A 44 -20.37 12.53 -5.75
C THR A 44 -20.90 11.63 -4.64
N ASP A 45 -21.23 10.40 -4.99
CA ASP A 45 -21.69 9.39 -4.03
C ASP A 45 -20.54 8.59 -3.41
N LEU A 46 -19.49 8.31 -4.21
CA LEU A 46 -18.39 7.44 -3.82
C LEU A 46 -17.03 8.01 -4.26
N VAL A 47 -16.08 8.03 -3.34
CA VAL A 47 -14.67 8.36 -3.60
C VAL A 47 -13.81 7.15 -3.32
N ILE A 48 -12.98 6.77 -4.30
CA ILE A 48 -12.03 5.66 -4.18
C ILE A 48 -10.62 6.23 -4.24
N PRO A 49 -9.95 6.44 -3.09
CA PRO A 49 -8.57 6.91 -3.09
C PRO A 49 -7.61 5.86 -3.64
N MET A 50 -6.76 6.26 -4.59
CA MET A 50 -5.72 5.40 -5.17
C MET A 50 -4.33 5.69 -4.58
N SER A 51 -4.24 6.56 -3.59
CA SER A 51 -3.00 6.91 -2.85
C SER A 51 -3.37 7.30 -1.43
N ILE A 52 -2.54 6.93 -0.45
CA ILE A 52 -2.74 7.34 0.95
C ILE A 52 -2.52 8.83 1.19
N ASP A 53 -1.94 9.53 0.22
CA ASP A 53 -1.65 10.97 0.36
C ASP A 53 -2.91 11.84 0.39
N TRP A 54 -4.05 11.30 -0.05
CA TRP A 54 -5.31 12.03 0.04
C TRP A 54 -5.59 12.54 1.47
N ALA A 55 -5.23 11.76 2.48
CA ALA A 55 -5.45 12.12 3.89
C ALA A 55 -4.56 13.28 4.38
N LYS A 56 -3.54 13.67 3.62
CA LYS A 56 -2.69 14.83 3.92
C LYS A 56 -3.16 16.09 3.20
N MET A 57 -4.15 15.95 2.31
CA MET A 57 -4.64 17.08 1.54
C MET A 57 -5.48 18.01 2.41
N PRO A 58 -5.45 19.33 2.16
CA PRO A 58 -6.21 20.30 2.97
C PRO A 58 -7.72 20.02 3.03
N TRP A 59 -8.26 19.38 2.02
CA TRP A 59 -9.68 19.06 1.87
C TRP A 59 -10.09 17.71 2.46
N ALA A 60 -9.16 16.94 3.05
CA ALA A 60 -9.46 15.58 3.54
C ALA A 60 -10.58 15.56 4.59
N ASN A 61 -10.57 16.51 5.52
CA ASN A 61 -11.59 16.61 6.56
C ASN A 61 -12.96 17.01 5.98
N ASP A 62 -13.00 17.88 4.98
CA ASP A 62 -14.23 18.28 4.30
C ASP A 62 -14.84 17.07 3.58
N LEU A 63 -13.99 16.26 2.90
CA LEU A 63 -14.44 15.02 2.28
C LEU A 63 -15.02 14.04 3.31
N LEU A 64 -14.35 13.82 4.43
CA LEU A 64 -14.84 12.91 5.47
C LEU A 64 -16.11 13.40 6.18
N SER A 65 -16.38 14.70 6.12
CA SER A 65 -17.58 15.31 6.69
C SER A 65 -18.72 15.45 5.69
N SER A 66 -18.49 15.10 4.42
CA SER A 66 -19.50 15.18 3.35
C SER A 66 -20.42 13.95 3.37
N SER A 67 -21.43 13.97 2.49
CA SER A 67 -22.29 12.82 2.24
C SER A 67 -21.63 11.75 1.37
N ALA A 68 -20.52 12.07 0.70
CA ALA A 68 -19.80 11.14 -0.15
C ALA A 68 -19.14 10.02 0.67
N LYS A 69 -19.36 8.79 0.27
CA LYS A 69 -18.69 7.65 0.89
C LYS A 69 -17.23 7.57 0.43
N VAL A 70 -16.31 7.34 1.36
CA VAL A 70 -14.90 7.16 1.06
C VAL A 70 -14.53 5.68 1.23
N PHE A 71 -14.21 5.00 0.13
CA PHE A 71 -13.78 3.61 0.14
C PHE A 71 -12.28 3.52 0.46
N SER A 72 -11.93 3.78 1.70
CA SER A 72 -10.57 3.74 2.25
C SER A 72 -10.64 3.68 3.77
N PRO A 73 -9.72 2.99 4.44
CA PRO A 73 -9.53 3.16 5.87
C PRO A 73 -9.14 4.61 6.18
N THR A 74 -9.47 5.06 7.38
CA THR A 74 -9.28 6.44 7.82
C THR A 74 -8.60 6.51 9.19
N GLY A 75 -8.16 7.70 9.59
CA GLY A 75 -7.60 7.93 10.91
C GLY A 75 -6.39 7.06 11.24
N GLY A 76 -6.37 6.48 12.44
CA GLY A 76 -5.27 5.62 12.92
C GLY A 76 -5.08 4.34 12.10
N SER A 77 -6.11 3.85 11.41
CA SER A 77 -6.00 2.67 10.55
C SER A 77 -5.05 2.87 9.37
N MET A 78 -4.82 4.12 8.98
CA MET A 78 -3.89 4.43 7.87
C MET A 78 -2.42 4.22 8.24
N LEU A 79 -2.09 4.12 9.53
CA LEU A 79 -0.71 3.96 9.99
C LEU A 79 -0.07 2.66 9.50
N ILE A 80 -0.86 1.62 9.25
CA ILE A 80 -0.35 0.32 8.78
C ILE A 80 0.38 0.43 7.42
N GLU A 81 0.01 1.37 6.53
CA GLU A 81 0.74 1.66 5.30
C GLU A 81 1.74 2.81 5.50
N ARG A 82 1.38 3.85 6.27
CA ARG A 82 2.15 5.09 6.37
C ARG A 82 3.43 4.96 7.17
N ASP A 83 3.45 4.09 8.18
CA ASP A 83 4.54 3.93 9.14
C ASP A 83 4.96 2.46 9.23
N ARG A 84 6.17 2.16 8.76
CA ARG A 84 6.68 0.79 8.70
C ARG A 84 6.99 0.21 10.07
N ASP A 85 7.36 1.07 11.03
CA ASP A 85 7.62 0.62 12.40
C ASP A 85 6.31 0.31 13.11
N PHE A 86 5.28 1.12 12.91
CA PHE A 86 3.93 0.80 13.38
C PHE A 86 3.44 -0.54 12.82
N ALA A 87 3.61 -0.78 11.51
CA ALA A 87 3.22 -2.05 10.89
C ALA A 87 3.97 -3.24 11.50
N ARG A 88 5.29 -3.09 11.75
CA ARG A 88 6.12 -4.10 12.41
C ARG A 88 5.62 -4.39 13.84
N GLU A 89 5.36 -3.34 14.63
CA GLU A 89 4.84 -3.48 15.99
C GLU A 89 3.47 -4.12 16.03
N LEU A 90 2.59 -3.76 15.08
CA LEU A 90 1.28 -4.37 14.93
C LEU A 90 1.41 -5.87 14.62
N CYS A 91 2.29 -6.24 13.68
CA CYS A 91 2.58 -7.64 13.37
C CYS A 91 3.07 -8.40 14.60
N ASN A 92 3.98 -7.82 15.37
CA ASN A 92 4.46 -8.43 16.60
C ASN A 92 3.34 -8.62 17.64
N LYS A 93 2.48 -7.61 17.83
CA LYS A 93 1.35 -7.64 18.77
C LYS A 93 0.36 -8.76 18.45
N TYR A 94 0.12 -9.01 17.18
CA TYR A 94 -0.85 -10.00 16.71
C TYR A 94 -0.24 -11.29 16.15
N ASN A 95 1.06 -11.52 16.42
CA ASN A 95 1.80 -12.73 16.01
C ASN A 95 1.79 -12.96 14.49
N VAL A 96 1.77 -11.91 13.68
CA VAL A 96 2.01 -12.01 12.24
C VAL A 96 3.52 -12.14 12.03
N PRO A 97 4.00 -13.15 11.32
CA PRO A 97 5.42 -13.26 11.01
C PRO A 97 5.90 -12.03 10.23
N PHE A 98 7.00 -11.44 10.69
CA PHE A 98 7.61 -10.26 10.09
C PHE A 98 9.13 -10.43 10.10
N PRO A 99 9.88 -10.05 9.04
CA PRO A 99 11.34 -10.10 9.06
C PRO A 99 11.89 -9.26 10.21
N LYS A 100 13.02 -9.67 10.79
CA LYS A 100 13.70 -8.80 11.76
C LYS A 100 13.96 -7.45 11.14
N ALA A 101 13.60 -6.40 11.86
CA ALA A 101 13.76 -5.05 11.37
C ALA A 101 14.23 -4.11 12.48
N TYR A 102 14.91 -3.05 12.07
CA TYR A 102 15.52 -2.06 12.94
C TYR A 102 15.21 -0.67 12.42
N VAL A 103 14.89 0.24 13.32
CA VAL A 103 14.75 1.66 13.01
C VAL A 103 16.03 2.38 13.42
N ALA A 104 16.70 2.95 12.45
CA ALA A 104 17.87 3.78 12.67
C ALA A 104 17.52 5.26 12.51
N ARG A 105 17.90 6.08 13.46
CA ARG A 105 17.63 7.52 13.47
C ARG A 105 18.39 8.29 12.37
N ASN A 106 19.46 7.71 11.87
CA ASN A 106 20.27 8.26 10.79
C ASN A 106 21.18 7.17 10.20
N ARG A 107 21.95 7.53 9.15
CA ARG A 107 22.89 6.63 8.47
C ARG A 107 23.93 6.02 9.42
N LEU A 108 24.55 6.82 10.27
CA LEU A 108 25.58 6.31 11.20
C LEU A 108 25.02 5.23 12.13
N HIS A 109 23.84 5.46 12.68
CA HIS A 109 23.16 4.46 13.51
C HIS A 109 22.78 3.21 12.69
N ALA A 110 22.43 3.36 11.41
CA ALA A 110 22.17 2.21 10.52
C ALA A 110 23.42 1.38 10.30
N LEU A 111 24.58 2.01 10.08
CA LEU A 111 25.88 1.30 9.95
C LEU A 111 26.23 0.55 11.24
N GLU A 112 26.05 1.14 12.42
CA GLU A 112 26.26 0.46 13.71
C GLU A 112 25.36 -0.78 13.88
N ILE A 113 24.12 -0.72 13.36
CA ILE A 113 23.22 -1.88 13.38
C ILE A 113 23.75 -3.00 12.49
N ILE A 114 24.22 -2.66 11.29
CA ILE A 114 24.77 -3.65 10.34
C ILE A 114 26.05 -4.29 10.91
N ASP A 115 26.91 -3.52 11.56
CA ASP A 115 28.12 -4.06 12.20
C ASP A 115 27.78 -5.08 13.29
N ARG A 116 26.73 -4.82 14.07
CA ARG A 116 26.25 -5.75 15.12
C ARG A 116 25.47 -6.94 14.53
N HIS A 117 24.84 -6.75 13.39
CA HIS A 117 24.01 -7.75 12.73
C HIS A 117 24.42 -7.86 11.25
N PRO A 118 25.51 -8.59 10.93
CA PRO A 118 26.08 -8.64 9.58
C PRO A 118 25.23 -9.51 8.65
N LYS A 119 24.07 -8.99 8.28
CA LYS A 119 23.09 -9.61 7.37
C LYS A 119 22.79 -8.69 6.21
N ALA A 120 22.16 -9.26 5.18
CA ALA A 120 21.57 -8.50 4.10
C ALA A 120 20.27 -7.85 4.55
N PHE A 121 20.09 -6.57 4.24
CA PHE A 121 18.87 -5.81 4.57
C PHE A 121 18.24 -5.19 3.33
N VAL A 122 16.94 -5.06 3.38
CA VAL A 122 16.20 -4.12 2.54
C VAL A 122 16.20 -2.78 3.26
N ILE A 123 16.74 -1.76 2.61
CA ILE A 123 16.78 -0.38 3.10
C ILE A 123 15.49 0.31 2.66
N LYS A 124 14.76 0.86 3.61
CA LYS A 124 13.49 1.55 3.34
C LYS A 124 13.47 2.89 4.07
N ASN A 125 12.74 3.86 3.52
CA ASN A 125 12.32 5.01 4.30
C ASN A 125 11.35 4.52 5.40
N PRO A 126 11.47 4.97 6.66
CA PRO A 126 10.54 4.58 7.73
C PRO A 126 9.10 4.93 7.42
N LEU A 127 8.89 6.05 6.74
CA LEU A 127 7.58 6.50 6.30
C LEU A 127 7.34 6.17 4.82
N CYS A 128 6.14 5.81 4.50
CA CYS A 128 5.69 5.70 3.12
C CYS A 128 5.46 7.11 2.56
N SER A 129 6.52 7.76 2.10
CA SER A 129 6.47 9.12 1.56
C SER A 129 6.66 9.10 0.04
N PRO A 130 5.70 9.63 -0.72
CA PRO A 130 5.84 9.72 -2.18
C PRO A 130 6.87 10.77 -2.64
N GLN A 131 7.41 11.55 -1.73
CA GLN A 131 8.43 12.55 -2.05
C GLN A 131 9.85 11.99 -2.09
N SER A 132 10.08 10.83 -1.49
CA SER A 132 11.38 10.19 -1.60
C SER A 132 11.54 9.54 -2.97
N PRO A 133 12.56 9.88 -3.76
CA PRO A 133 12.78 9.31 -5.09
C PRO A 133 13.15 7.83 -5.04
N VAL A 134 13.68 7.34 -3.90
CA VAL A 134 14.04 5.95 -3.69
C VAL A 134 13.43 5.48 -2.37
N HIS A 135 12.39 4.67 -2.46
CA HIS A 135 11.66 4.18 -1.28
C HIS A 135 12.22 2.90 -0.69
N THR A 136 12.79 2.07 -1.54
CA THR A 136 13.19 0.69 -1.17
C THR A 136 14.40 0.28 -1.99
N ILE A 137 15.46 -0.16 -1.32
CA ILE A 137 16.66 -0.72 -1.92
C ILE A 137 16.83 -2.14 -1.39
N ILE A 138 16.82 -3.11 -2.30
CA ILE A 138 17.01 -4.52 -1.95
C ILE A 138 18.49 -4.83 -2.03
N CYS A 139 19.11 -5.15 -0.89
CA CYS A 139 20.48 -5.60 -0.79
C CYS A 139 20.49 -7.12 -0.53
N GLN A 140 21.32 -7.85 -1.25
CA GLN A 140 21.40 -9.30 -1.15
C GLN A 140 22.58 -9.76 -0.28
N THR A 141 23.51 -8.87 0.02
CA THR A 141 24.65 -9.11 0.88
C THR A 141 24.80 -8.00 1.93
N PRO A 142 25.51 -8.27 3.04
CA PRO A 142 25.84 -7.22 4.01
C PRO A 142 26.67 -6.08 3.39
N GLY A 143 27.58 -6.41 2.47
CA GLY A 143 28.40 -5.43 1.75
C GLY A 143 27.58 -4.51 0.88
N ASP A 144 26.57 -5.05 0.17
CA ASP A 144 25.63 -4.22 -0.60
C ASP A 144 24.87 -3.25 0.31
N THR A 145 24.44 -3.72 1.50
CA THR A 145 23.71 -2.89 2.45
C THR A 145 24.56 -1.71 2.89
N SER A 146 25.81 -1.95 3.28
CA SER A 146 26.74 -0.88 3.69
C SER A 146 27.00 0.11 2.54
N ALA A 147 27.25 -0.39 1.33
CA ALA A 147 27.53 0.45 0.17
C ALA A 147 26.32 1.34 -0.20
N TRP A 148 25.11 0.79 -0.18
CA TRP A 148 23.92 1.58 -0.51
C TRP A 148 23.55 2.60 0.56
N LEU A 149 23.86 2.34 1.85
CA LEU A 149 23.68 3.33 2.92
C LEU A 149 24.52 4.59 2.72
N GLU A 150 25.65 4.50 2.00
CA GLU A 150 26.44 5.68 1.65
C GLU A 150 25.70 6.65 0.71
N CYS A 151 24.74 6.13 -0.06
CA CYS A 151 23.98 6.87 -1.06
C CYS A 151 22.58 7.28 -0.60
N VAL A 152 22.15 6.87 0.61
CA VAL A 152 20.80 7.11 1.12
C VAL A 152 20.83 8.20 2.19
N ASP A 153 20.00 9.21 1.99
CA ASP A 153 19.73 10.24 2.99
C ASP A 153 18.21 10.42 3.14
N TYR A 154 17.66 9.75 4.14
CA TYR A 154 16.25 9.91 4.52
C TYR A 154 16.16 10.80 5.75
N ALA A 155 15.41 11.90 5.63
CA ALA A 155 15.21 12.85 6.74
C ALA A 155 14.58 12.18 7.98
N GLU A 156 13.76 11.16 7.76
CA GLU A 156 13.04 10.43 8.80
C GLU A 156 13.86 9.29 9.43
N GLY A 157 15.11 9.11 9.01
CA GLY A 157 15.94 7.98 9.41
C GLY A 157 15.90 6.82 8.42
N VAL A 158 16.25 5.62 8.86
CA VAL A 158 16.35 4.42 8.01
C VAL A 158 15.63 3.24 8.65
N PHE A 159 14.79 2.57 7.89
CA PHE A 159 14.20 1.29 8.26
C PHE A 159 14.97 0.16 7.58
N LEU A 160 15.65 -0.66 8.36
CA LEU A 160 16.39 -1.83 7.90
C LEU A 160 15.55 -3.07 8.14
N GLN A 161 15.16 -3.77 7.08
CA GLN A 161 14.40 -5.02 7.16
C GLN A 161 15.25 -6.17 6.64
N GLU A 162 15.41 -7.25 7.41
CA GLU A 162 16.21 -8.41 7.00
C GLU A 162 15.69 -8.95 5.65
N TYR A 163 16.62 -9.18 4.71
CA TYR A 163 16.31 -9.76 3.41
C TYR A 163 16.10 -11.26 3.54
N LEU A 164 14.90 -11.75 3.29
CA LEU A 164 14.53 -13.17 3.40
C LEU A 164 14.52 -13.92 2.06
N GLY A 165 14.87 -13.24 0.97
CA GLY A 165 14.89 -13.85 -0.36
C GLY A 165 13.89 -13.25 -1.34
N PRO A 166 13.81 -13.80 -2.56
CA PRO A 166 13.04 -13.20 -3.65
C PRO A 166 11.61 -13.74 -3.81
N ARG A 167 11.16 -14.69 -2.99
CA ARG A 167 9.84 -15.33 -3.15
C ARG A 167 8.73 -14.45 -2.59
N GLU A 168 8.39 -13.39 -3.32
CA GLU A 168 7.39 -12.38 -2.95
C GLU A 168 6.04 -12.70 -3.59
N ALA A 169 4.97 -12.52 -2.82
CA ALA A 169 3.60 -12.46 -3.31
C ALA A 169 2.76 -11.54 -2.43
N GLY A 170 1.66 -11.04 -2.97
CA GLY A 170 0.69 -10.21 -2.28
C GLY A 170 -0.69 -10.86 -2.28
N HIS A 171 -1.49 -10.53 -1.28
CA HIS A 171 -2.90 -10.89 -1.21
C HIS A 171 -3.74 -9.65 -0.96
N ILE A 172 -4.77 -9.45 -1.76
CA ILE A 172 -5.67 -8.32 -1.65
C ILE A 172 -7.03 -8.81 -1.17
N ALA A 173 -7.52 -8.16 -0.13
CA ALA A 173 -8.81 -8.40 0.47
C ALA A 173 -9.57 -7.09 0.70
N PHE A 174 -10.88 -7.18 0.90
CA PHE A 174 -11.65 -6.12 1.53
C PHE A 174 -11.87 -6.46 3.00
N VAL A 175 -11.78 -5.45 3.85
CA VAL A 175 -12.13 -5.57 5.26
C VAL A 175 -13.42 -4.81 5.51
N VAL A 176 -14.39 -5.51 6.09
CA VAL A 176 -15.73 -4.96 6.39
C VAL A 176 -16.16 -5.48 7.76
N GLY A 177 -16.48 -4.59 8.68
CA GLY A 177 -16.91 -4.99 10.03
C GLY A 177 -15.85 -5.80 10.80
N GLY A 178 -14.58 -5.67 10.45
CA GLY A 178 -13.47 -6.44 11.02
C GLY A 178 -13.24 -7.82 10.37
N GLU A 179 -14.09 -8.22 9.42
CA GLU A 179 -13.92 -9.46 8.67
C GLU A 179 -13.12 -9.24 7.39
N VAL A 180 -12.30 -10.22 7.02
CA VAL A 180 -11.44 -10.21 5.84
C VAL A 180 -12.11 -11.01 4.74
N HIS A 181 -12.40 -10.36 3.62
CA HIS A 181 -12.96 -10.95 2.41
C HIS A 181 -11.87 -11.03 1.34
N SER A 182 -11.28 -12.20 1.19
CA SER A 182 -10.21 -12.47 0.21
C SER A 182 -10.71 -12.30 -1.21
N LEU A 183 -9.89 -11.72 -2.07
CA LEU A 183 -10.23 -11.45 -3.47
C LEU A 183 -9.23 -12.04 -4.45
N VAL A 184 -7.99 -11.59 -4.40
CA VAL A 184 -6.96 -11.98 -5.36
C VAL A 184 -5.61 -12.16 -4.70
N THR A 185 -4.84 -13.09 -5.22
CA THR A 185 -3.40 -13.19 -4.95
C THR A 185 -2.65 -12.64 -6.17
N ASN A 186 -1.57 -11.89 -5.93
CA ASN A 186 -0.78 -11.27 -6.98
C ASN A 186 0.72 -11.44 -6.75
N GLN A 187 1.46 -11.38 -7.85
CA GLN A 187 2.90 -11.25 -7.86
C GLN A 187 3.26 -10.06 -8.74
N GLU A 188 3.90 -9.07 -8.17
CA GLU A 188 4.23 -7.83 -8.85
C GLU A 188 5.68 -7.84 -9.35
N TYR A 189 5.87 -7.39 -10.59
CA TYR A 189 7.19 -7.15 -11.16
C TYR A 189 7.57 -5.69 -10.94
N LYS A 190 8.39 -5.46 -9.93
CA LYS A 190 8.73 -4.11 -9.43
C LYS A 190 10.06 -3.56 -9.97
N ARG A 191 10.81 -4.35 -10.74
CA ARG A 191 12.11 -3.94 -11.26
C ARG A 191 12.01 -3.35 -12.66
N ALA A 192 12.86 -2.36 -12.94
CA ALA A 192 12.79 -1.55 -14.16
C ALA A 192 13.16 -2.30 -15.44
N GLN A 193 13.85 -3.43 -15.35
CA GLN A 193 14.34 -4.18 -16.52
C GLN A 193 13.72 -5.58 -16.61
N ALA A 194 13.68 -6.12 -17.83
CA ALA A 194 13.21 -7.47 -18.11
C ALA A 194 13.96 -8.52 -17.26
N GLY A 195 13.29 -9.66 -16.99
CA GLY A 195 13.86 -10.70 -16.14
C GLY A 195 13.89 -10.32 -14.64
N ASN A 196 13.09 -9.35 -14.23
CA ASN A 196 13.05 -8.84 -12.85
C ASN A 196 14.43 -8.33 -12.39
N MET A 197 15.12 -7.59 -13.26
CA MET A 197 16.45 -7.04 -13.01
C MET A 197 16.43 -5.50 -12.88
N GLY A 198 17.54 -4.93 -12.44
CA GLY A 198 17.70 -3.49 -12.29
C GLY A 198 17.17 -2.98 -10.95
N ILE A 199 17.02 -1.66 -10.88
CA ILE A 199 16.49 -0.96 -9.70
C ILE A 199 15.00 -1.25 -9.50
N VAL A 200 14.55 -1.14 -8.25
CA VAL A 200 13.12 -1.17 -7.95
C VAL A 200 12.47 0.12 -8.47
N ALA A 201 11.48 -0.02 -9.33
CA ALA A 201 10.68 1.10 -9.81
C ALA A 201 9.71 1.57 -8.72
N GLY A 202 9.30 2.82 -8.75
CA GLY A 202 8.36 3.39 -7.78
C GLY A 202 6.93 2.84 -7.88
N ALA A 203 6.63 2.10 -8.96
CA ALA A 203 5.36 1.40 -9.18
C ALA A 203 5.62 0.06 -9.88
N PRO A 204 4.71 -0.91 -9.75
CA PRO A 204 4.81 -2.17 -10.49
C PRO A 204 4.84 -1.94 -12.00
N MET A 205 5.78 -2.61 -12.67
CA MET A 205 5.91 -2.60 -14.13
C MET A 205 5.02 -3.64 -14.81
N GLY A 206 4.43 -4.52 -14.04
CA GLY A 206 3.51 -5.57 -14.43
C GLY A 206 3.25 -6.52 -13.28
N GLY A 207 2.46 -7.56 -13.52
CA GLY A 207 2.18 -8.56 -12.48
C GLY A 207 1.34 -9.71 -13.00
N LEU A 208 1.34 -10.78 -12.22
CA LEU A 208 0.37 -11.86 -12.31
C LEU A 208 -0.68 -11.63 -11.25
N VAL A 209 -1.95 -11.80 -11.60
CA VAL A 209 -3.08 -11.66 -10.68
C VAL A 209 -4.01 -12.86 -10.88
N GLU A 210 -4.38 -13.50 -9.78
CA GLU A 210 -5.26 -14.65 -9.77
C GLU A 210 -6.39 -14.43 -8.78
N ALA A 211 -7.63 -14.79 -9.16
CA ALA A 211 -8.75 -14.82 -8.24
C ALA A 211 -8.48 -15.86 -7.14
N ASP A 212 -8.56 -15.44 -5.89
CA ASP A 212 -8.22 -16.28 -4.75
C ASP A 212 -9.12 -15.97 -3.54
N PRO A 213 -10.44 -16.14 -3.69
CA PRO A 213 -11.39 -15.90 -2.60
C PRO A 213 -11.24 -16.87 -1.43
N ASP A 214 -10.65 -18.02 -1.68
CA ASP A 214 -10.46 -19.09 -0.67
C ASP A 214 -9.09 -19.05 0.00
N ASP A 215 -8.24 -18.05 -0.35
CA ASP A 215 -6.87 -17.91 0.19
C ASP A 215 -6.05 -19.22 0.04
N LYS A 216 -6.06 -19.82 -1.14
CA LYS A 216 -5.41 -21.12 -1.39
C LYS A 216 -3.91 -21.16 -1.11
N TYR A 217 -3.26 -20.01 -1.10
CA TYR A 217 -1.84 -19.89 -0.79
C TYR A 217 -1.55 -19.55 0.67
N GLY A 218 -2.59 -19.33 1.48
CA GLY A 218 -2.47 -19.06 2.91
C GLY A 218 -1.89 -17.69 3.26
N LEU A 219 -1.91 -16.72 2.34
CA LEU A 219 -1.38 -15.38 2.58
C LEU A 219 -2.29 -14.58 3.53
N ALA A 220 -3.61 -14.61 3.29
CA ALA A 220 -4.56 -13.94 4.19
C ALA A 220 -4.56 -14.58 5.57
N ALA A 221 -4.53 -15.92 5.63
CA ALA A 221 -4.46 -16.65 6.89
C ALA A 221 -3.21 -16.27 7.71
N ALA A 222 -2.07 -16.11 7.06
CA ALA A 222 -0.82 -15.77 7.74
C ALA A 222 -0.72 -14.27 8.11
N MET A 223 -1.22 -13.36 7.26
CA MET A 223 -0.88 -11.94 7.37
C MET A 223 -2.06 -11.01 7.63
N LEU A 224 -3.31 -11.43 7.36
CA LEU A 224 -4.50 -10.60 7.53
C LEU A 224 -5.42 -11.11 8.64
N HIS A 225 -5.70 -12.41 8.71
CA HIS A 225 -6.61 -12.95 9.70
C HIS A 225 -6.18 -12.71 11.16
N PRO A 226 -4.88 -12.76 11.51
CA PRO A 226 -4.46 -12.39 12.87
C PRO A 226 -4.77 -10.95 13.25
N LEU A 227 -4.90 -10.04 12.25
CA LEU A 227 -5.19 -8.62 12.48
C LEU A 227 -6.70 -8.31 12.63
N LYS A 228 -7.61 -9.29 12.49
CA LYS A 228 -9.07 -9.07 12.64
C LYS A 228 -9.46 -8.33 13.92
N PRO A 229 -8.88 -8.60 15.11
CA PRO A 229 -9.20 -7.85 16.31
C PRO A 229 -8.88 -6.35 16.18
N TRP A 230 -7.75 -6.03 15.56
CA TRP A 230 -7.35 -4.65 15.31
C TRP A 230 -8.24 -3.98 14.25
N PHE A 231 -8.60 -4.67 13.18
CA PHE A 231 -9.54 -4.15 12.19
C PHE A 231 -10.88 -3.78 12.84
N LYS A 232 -11.38 -4.64 13.73
CA LYS A 232 -12.62 -4.40 14.47
C LYS A 232 -12.49 -3.23 15.45
N GLU A 233 -11.39 -3.18 16.21
CA GLU A 233 -11.12 -2.13 17.19
C GLU A 233 -11.04 -0.75 16.55
N THR A 234 -10.43 -0.65 15.37
CA THR A 234 -10.20 0.61 14.65
C THR A 234 -11.33 0.97 13.69
N GLY A 235 -12.31 0.10 13.50
CA GLY A 235 -13.34 0.29 12.47
C GLY A 235 -12.77 0.28 11.05
N PHE A 236 -11.67 -0.45 10.83
CA PHE A 236 -11.05 -0.53 9.51
C PHE A 236 -12.06 -1.03 8.47
N THR A 237 -12.28 -0.23 7.44
CA THR A 237 -13.15 -0.59 6.29
C THR A 237 -12.47 -0.16 5.01
N GLY A 238 -12.43 -1.06 4.02
CA GLY A 238 -11.84 -0.79 2.72
C GLY A 238 -10.84 -1.85 2.26
N PRO A 239 -10.06 -1.54 1.21
CA PRO A 239 -9.11 -2.48 0.65
C PRO A 239 -7.85 -2.59 1.52
N ILE A 240 -7.27 -3.77 1.52
CA ILE A 240 -5.94 -4.03 2.09
C ILE A 240 -5.20 -5.04 1.23
N GLN A 241 -3.94 -4.75 0.91
CA GLN A 241 -2.99 -5.71 0.35
C GLN A 241 -1.93 -5.99 1.40
N ALA A 242 -1.74 -7.25 1.75
CA ALA A 242 -0.57 -7.71 2.47
C ALA A 242 0.43 -8.28 1.48
N THR A 243 1.65 -7.75 1.47
CA THR A 243 2.76 -8.30 0.69
C THR A 243 3.69 -9.07 1.61
N GLY A 244 4.04 -10.28 1.23
CA GLY A 244 4.87 -11.16 2.03
C GLY A 244 5.96 -11.86 1.24
N ILE A 245 6.97 -12.33 1.98
CA ILE A 245 8.03 -13.21 1.49
C ILE A 245 7.83 -14.61 2.07
N TYR A 246 7.82 -15.62 1.21
CA TYR A 246 7.78 -17.02 1.65
C TYR A 246 9.19 -17.49 2.05
N HIS A 247 9.39 -17.75 3.33
CA HIS A 247 10.67 -18.12 3.91
C HIS A 247 10.47 -19.11 5.06
N ASN A 248 11.25 -20.21 5.09
CA ASN A 248 11.14 -21.26 6.11
C ASN A 248 9.70 -21.74 6.31
N ASP A 249 9.03 -22.08 5.20
CA ASP A 249 7.68 -22.63 5.14
C ASP A 249 6.60 -21.73 5.76
N CYS A 250 6.86 -20.41 5.82
CA CYS A 250 5.94 -19.41 6.34
C CYS A 250 5.95 -18.12 5.52
N TRP A 251 4.80 -17.46 5.41
CA TRP A 251 4.71 -16.11 4.89
C TRP A 251 5.10 -15.09 5.96
N HIS A 252 6.01 -14.18 5.61
CA HIS A 252 6.42 -13.07 6.46
C HIS A 252 5.95 -11.78 5.82
N ALA A 253 5.09 -11.03 6.48
CA ALA A 253 4.62 -9.74 5.98
C ALA A 253 5.80 -8.75 5.88
N ILE A 254 5.89 -8.04 4.75
CA ILE A 254 6.95 -7.04 4.51
C ILE A 254 6.42 -5.64 4.31
N GLU A 255 5.15 -5.52 3.92
CA GLU A 255 4.43 -4.26 3.79
C GLU A 255 2.92 -4.48 3.68
N TYR A 256 2.16 -3.44 4.00
CA TYR A 256 0.73 -3.35 3.76
C TYR A 256 0.42 -2.13 2.91
N ASN A 257 -0.55 -2.26 1.99
CA ASN A 257 -1.12 -1.15 1.23
C ASN A 257 -2.62 -1.15 1.45
N ILE A 258 -3.19 -0.01 1.81
CA ILE A 258 -4.61 0.14 2.15
C ILE A 258 -5.41 0.84 1.05
N ARG A 259 -5.00 0.64 -0.16
CA ARG A 259 -5.58 1.18 -1.39
C ARG A 259 -5.61 0.12 -2.46
N LEU A 260 -6.44 0.32 -3.45
CA LEU A 260 -6.44 -0.54 -4.63
C LEU A 260 -5.13 -0.36 -5.41
N GLY A 261 -4.50 -1.47 -5.77
CA GLY A 261 -3.25 -1.49 -6.54
C GLY A 261 -3.51 -1.43 -8.05
N ILE A 262 -2.62 -0.78 -8.79
CA ILE A 262 -2.76 -0.59 -10.25
C ILE A 262 -2.86 -1.92 -11.00
N THR A 263 -2.09 -2.92 -10.59
CA THR A 263 -2.04 -4.23 -11.27
C THR A 263 -3.30 -5.08 -11.06
N ALA A 264 -3.86 -5.06 -9.85
CA ALA A 264 -4.95 -5.95 -9.46
C ALA A 264 -6.35 -5.32 -9.58
N THR A 265 -6.47 -4.00 -9.49
CA THR A 265 -7.76 -3.31 -9.52
C THR A 265 -8.65 -3.67 -10.70
N PRO A 266 -8.15 -3.75 -11.95
CA PRO A 266 -9.01 -4.12 -13.07
C PRO A 266 -9.62 -5.52 -12.94
N MET A 267 -8.90 -6.46 -12.34
CA MET A 267 -9.43 -7.80 -12.09
C MET A 267 -10.45 -7.78 -10.94
N ILE A 268 -10.14 -7.12 -9.83
CA ILE A 268 -11.04 -6.99 -8.68
C ILE A 268 -12.38 -6.39 -9.12
N LEU A 269 -12.36 -5.28 -9.87
CA LEU A 269 -13.59 -4.65 -10.34
C LEU A 269 -14.40 -5.53 -11.29
N ARG A 270 -13.74 -6.42 -12.07
CA ARG A 270 -14.43 -7.39 -12.93
C ARG A 270 -14.99 -8.60 -12.17
N MET A 271 -14.49 -8.91 -10.99
CA MET A 271 -15.05 -9.95 -10.12
C MET A 271 -16.33 -9.51 -9.44
N LEU A 272 -16.56 -8.20 -9.32
CA LEU A 272 -17.77 -7.63 -8.74
C LEU A 272 -18.86 -7.49 -9.82
N GLU A 273 -20.04 -8.04 -9.58
CA GLU A 273 -21.16 -7.97 -10.52
C GLU A 273 -21.59 -6.51 -10.79
N LYS A 274 -21.61 -5.69 -9.72
CA LYS A 274 -21.93 -4.26 -9.76
C LYS A 274 -20.90 -3.49 -8.94
N PRO A 275 -19.73 -3.16 -9.53
CA PRO A 275 -18.60 -2.64 -8.75
C PRO A 275 -18.93 -1.40 -7.93
N ALA A 276 -19.52 -0.36 -8.55
CA ALA A 276 -19.83 0.87 -7.83
C ALA A 276 -20.87 0.64 -6.73
N SER A 277 -21.96 -0.09 -7.02
CA SER A 277 -22.99 -0.42 -6.03
C SER A 277 -22.44 -1.27 -4.89
N THR A 278 -21.56 -2.22 -5.16
CA THR A 278 -20.92 -3.05 -4.14
C THR A 278 -20.02 -2.21 -3.23
N LEU A 279 -19.16 -1.36 -3.80
CA LEU A 279 -18.28 -0.50 -3.01
C LEU A 279 -19.05 0.56 -2.20
N MET A 280 -20.24 0.94 -2.65
CA MET A 280 -21.15 1.80 -1.89
C MET A 280 -21.73 1.09 -0.66
N GLN A 281 -21.86 -0.21 -0.67
CA GLN A 281 -22.45 -0.99 0.43
C GLN A 281 -21.41 -1.37 1.51
N ILE A 282 -20.15 -1.42 1.14
CA ILE A 282 -19.03 -1.65 2.04
C ILE A 282 -18.74 -0.41 2.89
#